data_6085be80d9890e0bafc7cec3afa23885
#
_entry.id   6085be80d9890e0bafc7cec3afa23885
#
_cell.length_a   1.000
_cell.length_b   1.000
_cell.length_c   1.000
_cell.angle_alpha   90.00
_cell.angle_beta   90.00
_cell.angle_gamma   90.00
#
_symmetry.space_group_name_H-M   'P 1'
#
loop_
_entity.id
_entity.type
_entity.pdbx_description
1 polymer ?
#
loop_
_entity_poly.entity_id
_entity_poly.type
_entity_poly.pdbx_seq_one_letter_code
_entity_poly.pdbx_strand_id
1 'polypeptide(L)'
;MDDQPASSTPRAGGAAVLSRRGFLLGAGAASLVTGGVTFGLDRRSDAQSRDLEDSADPGGWSRGLGQHRVVWSVPTTLPVVALTFDDGPDPELTPRVLDALATSGARATFNMMGWNAARHPGLVRAVVDAGHELGNHTWTHLDLAGRSASQTRRQLDLGRRMIEAAGGVRPRWFRPPRGNLTGAAVCAAAELGHDVLLWSIARGPAGVGTPAAVANHLSRVVGPGDVIGLHDGIGRGTFDADGSLARHLRARRLVELAALPTALRRLQARGIRLVTASELVDALVPIRA
;
A
#
# COMPACT_ATOMS: atom_id res chain seq x y z
N MET A 1 27.88 -48.67 45.29
CA MET A 1 27.58 -49.43 44.09
C MET A 1 27.28 -48.34 43.07
N ASP A 2 28.33 -47.71 42.50
CA ASP A 2 29.07 -48.24 41.30
C ASP A 2 28.13 -48.11 40.11
N ASP A 3 28.35 -47.39 39.04
CA ASP A 3 29.57 -47.02 38.36
C ASP A 3 29.31 -45.88 37.37
N GLN A 4 30.17 -44.92 37.29
CA GLN A 4 30.46 -44.19 36.07
C GLN A 4 31.50 -45.01 35.26
N PRO A 5 31.63 -44.84 33.93
CA PRO A 5 32.50 -43.78 33.47
C PRO A 5 32.21 -43.18 32.07
N ALA A 6 32.73 -41.98 31.92
CA ALA A 6 33.74 -41.43 31.02
C ALA A 6 33.27 -41.02 29.61
N SER A 7 33.28 -39.73 29.35
CA SER A 7 34.21 -38.86 28.62
C SER A 7 34.55 -39.26 27.18
N SER A 8 34.20 -38.36 26.24
CA SER A 8 35.14 -37.91 25.20
C SER A 8 34.61 -36.74 24.38
N THR A 9 35.19 -35.59 24.55
CA THR A 9 35.27 -34.53 23.54
C THR A 9 36.32 -34.89 22.49
N PRO A 10 36.19 -34.41 21.29
CA PRO A 10 37.32 -33.74 20.64
C PRO A 10 36.97 -32.39 19.97
N ARG A 11 37.74 -31.42 20.36
CA ARG A 11 38.61 -30.49 19.64
C ARG A 11 38.14 -29.82 18.37
N ALA A 12 38.28 -28.49 18.48
CA ALA A 12 38.29 -27.45 17.49
C ALA A 12 39.19 -27.73 16.26
N GLY A 13 38.73 -27.21 15.13
CA GLY A 13 39.48 -27.12 13.88
C GLY A 13 38.98 -25.97 13.02
N GLY A 14 39.69 -24.86 13.05
CA GLY A 14 40.28 -24.19 11.94
C GLY A 14 39.35 -23.30 11.09
N ALA A 15 39.32 -22.02 11.39
CA ALA A 15 38.94 -20.98 10.45
C ALA A 15 39.91 -20.90 9.28
N ALA A 16 39.44 -21.07 8.06
CA ALA A 16 40.20 -20.76 6.85
C ALA A 16 39.68 -19.43 6.27
N VAL A 17 40.53 -18.41 6.41
CA VAL A 17 40.45 -17.14 5.70
C VAL A 17 40.81 -17.37 4.23
N LEU A 18 39.89 -17.19 3.31
CA LEU A 18 40.18 -17.15 1.88
C LEU A 18 40.35 -15.72 1.41
N SER A 19 41.59 -15.39 1.09
CA SER A 19 42.01 -14.12 0.52
C SER A 19 41.57 -13.95 -0.94
N ARG A 20 41.20 -12.74 -1.27
CA ARG A 20 41.00 -12.26 -2.66
C ARG A 20 42.33 -12.31 -3.39
N ARG A 21 42.44 -13.10 -4.48
CA ARG A 21 43.21 -12.78 -5.71
C ARG A 21 43.15 -13.94 -6.69
N GLY A 22 42.82 -13.63 -7.93
CA GLY A 22 43.23 -14.35 -9.12
C GLY A 22 42.22 -15.31 -9.73
N PHE A 23 41.45 -14.83 -10.68
CA PHE A 23 40.99 -15.69 -11.76
C PHE A 23 41.13 -14.92 -13.08
N LEU A 24 42.20 -15.22 -13.78
CA LEU A 24 42.41 -14.91 -15.18
C LEU A 24 42.75 -16.20 -15.94
N LEU A 25 42.02 -16.43 -17.02
CA LEU A 25 42.33 -17.25 -18.19
C LEU A 25 42.34 -18.79 -18.09
N GLY A 26 41.45 -19.37 -18.89
CA GLY A 26 41.49 -20.75 -19.31
C GLY A 26 40.39 -21.05 -20.34
N ALA A 27 40.69 -20.78 -21.63
CA ALA A 27 39.87 -21.25 -22.73
C ALA A 27 40.04 -22.79 -22.88
N GLY A 28 38.94 -23.52 -22.97
CA GLY A 28 38.93 -24.95 -23.27
C GLY A 28 37.57 -25.36 -23.82
N ALA A 29 37.53 -25.53 -25.14
CA ALA A 29 36.37 -26.05 -25.84
C ALA A 29 36.18 -27.53 -25.53
N ALA A 30 34.97 -27.93 -25.12
CA ALA A 30 34.49 -29.31 -25.22
C ALA A 30 33.02 -29.29 -25.64
N SER A 31 32.77 -29.63 -26.89
CA SER A 31 31.45 -29.93 -27.42
C SER A 31 30.91 -31.23 -26.82
N LEU A 32 29.72 -31.15 -26.21
CA LEU A 32 28.83 -32.28 -26.03
C LEU A 32 27.42 -31.89 -26.44
N VAL A 33 27.00 -32.47 -27.54
CA VAL A 33 25.62 -32.41 -28.07
C VAL A 33 24.76 -33.30 -27.22
N THR A 34 23.76 -32.75 -26.54
CA THR A 34 22.55 -33.49 -26.16
C THR A 34 21.37 -32.52 -26.08
N GLY A 35 20.35 -32.85 -26.87
CA GLY A 35 18.93 -32.60 -26.67
C GLY A 35 18.49 -31.14 -26.36
N GLY A 36 17.90 -30.49 -27.34
CA GLY A 36 17.39 -29.13 -27.26
C GLY A 36 16.35 -28.90 -26.16
N VAL A 37 16.68 -27.98 -25.28
CA VAL A 37 15.73 -27.07 -24.63
C VAL A 37 16.37 -25.69 -24.71
N THR A 38 16.06 -24.97 -25.78
CA THR A 38 16.37 -23.54 -25.86
C THR A 38 15.44 -22.80 -24.90
N PHE A 39 15.96 -22.43 -23.75
CA PHE A 39 15.30 -21.44 -22.88
C PHE A 39 15.27 -20.11 -23.62
N GLY A 40 14.11 -19.76 -24.15
CA GLY A 40 13.83 -18.43 -24.68
C GLY A 40 13.73 -17.39 -23.57
N LEU A 41 14.85 -17.08 -22.90
CA LEU A 41 14.92 -16.07 -21.84
C LEU A 41 15.23 -14.66 -22.35
N ASP A 42 15.60 -14.52 -23.64
CA ASP A 42 16.15 -13.25 -24.12
C ASP A 42 15.13 -12.26 -24.70
N ARG A 43 13.95 -12.71 -25.09
CA ARG A 43 12.96 -11.79 -25.72
C ARG A 43 12.06 -11.03 -24.76
N ARG A 44 12.00 -11.46 -23.49
CA ARG A 44 11.19 -10.75 -22.48
C ARG A 44 11.94 -9.61 -21.80
N SER A 45 13.25 -9.72 -21.63
CA SER A 45 14.09 -8.66 -21.09
C SER A 45 14.20 -7.48 -22.06
N ASP A 46 14.32 -7.74 -23.35
CA ASP A 46 14.44 -6.68 -24.36
C ASP A 46 13.14 -5.89 -24.55
N ALA A 47 11.98 -6.54 -24.47
CA ALA A 47 10.69 -5.85 -24.52
C ALA A 47 10.47 -4.98 -23.27
N GLN A 48 10.89 -5.46 -22.11
CA GLN A 48 10.80 -4.71 -20.86
C GLN A 48 11.78 -3.53 -20.81
N SER A 49 12.96 -3.70 -21.39
CA SER A 49 13.95 -2.62 -21.54
C SER A 49 13.48 -1.55 -22.54
N ARG A 50 12.85 -1.94 -23.64
CA ARG A 50 12.29 -1.00 -24.63
C ARG A 50 11.11 -0.21 -24.05
N ASP A 51 10.23 -0.82 -23.27
CA ASP A 51 9.13 -0.13 -22.57
C ASP A 51 9.67 0.92 -21.56
N LEU A 52 10.84 0.70 -20.97
CA LEU A 52 11.51 1.65 -20.10
C LEU A 52 12.19 2.79 -20.89
N GLU A 53 12.74 2.51 -22.06
CA GLU A 53 13.33 3.51 -22.94
C GLU A 53 12.26 4.39 -23.59
N ASP A 54 11.15 3.81 -24.06
CA ASP A 54 10.00 4.54 -24.62
C ASP A 54 9.21 5.34 -23.56
N SER A 55 9.31 4.97 -22.28
CA SER A 55 8.66 5.70 -21.19
C SER A 55 9.47 6.92 -20.73
N ALA A 56 10.71 7.02 -21.11
CA ALA A 56 11.56 8.17 -20.89
C ALA A 56 11.40 9.17 -22.05
N ASP A 57 10.20 9.72 -22.27
CA ASP A 57 10.05 10.92 -23.07
C ASP A 57 10.67 12.10 -22.30
N PRO A 58 11.88 12.54 -22.66
CA PRO A 58 12.55 13.64 -21.97
C PRO A 58 11.89 14.99 -22.23
N GLY A 59 10.86 15.04 -23.07
CA GLY A 59 10.13 16.26 -23.41
C GLY A 59 9.05 16.67 -22.40
N GLY A 60 8.60 15.78 -21.51
CA GLY A 60 7.50 16.01 -20.57
C GLY A 60 7.92 16.39 -19.15
N TRP A 61 9.17 16.30 -18.80
CA TRP A 61 9.64 16.64 -17.44
C TRP A 61 9.79 18.15 -17.31
N SER A 62 9.04 18.76 -16.42
CA SER A 62 9.20 20.20 -16.12
C SER A 62 10.65 20.47 -15.70
N ARG A 63 11.26 21.54 -16.27
CA ARG A 63 12.63 21.98 -15.99
C ARG A 63 12.75 22.57 -14.56
N GLY A 64 12.35 21.83 -13.54
CA GLY A 64 12.43 22.22 -12.14
C GLY A 64 13.06 21.10 -11.32
N LEU A 65 13.39 21.40 -10.06
CA LEU A 65 13.70 20.35 -9.09
C LEU A 65 12.48 19.45 -8.98
N GLY A 66 12.53 18.28 -9.58
CA GLY A 66 11.48 17.26 -9.47
C GLY A 66 11.45 16.74 -8.03
N GLN A 67 10.57 17.29 -7.20
CA GLN A 67 10.31 16.75 -5.87
C GLN A 67 8.95 16.05 -5.89
N HIS A 68 8.92 14.85 -5.32
CA HIS A 68 7.68 14.11 -5.15
C HIS A 68 7.53 13.69 -3.70
N ARG A 69 6.34 13.90 -3.14
CA ARG A 69 6.06 13.59 -1.74
C ARG A 69 5.57 12.17 -1.59
N VAL A 70 6.25 11.40 -0.73
CA VAL A 70 5.81 10.08 -0.27
C VAL A 70 5.63 10.15 1.23
N VAL A 71 4.42 9.92 1.71
CA VAL A 71 4.05 10.04 3.13
C VAL A 71 3.61 8.68 3.67
N TRP A 72 4.20 8.23 4.77
CA TRP A 72 3.75 7.06 5.55
C TRP A 72 3.52 7.38 7.02
N SER A 73 4.08 8.49 7.49
CA SER A 73 3.87 9.10 8.79
C SER A 73 4.36 10.55 8.74
N VAL A 74 4.01 11.34 9.74
CA VAL A 74 4.42 12.74 9.84
C VAL A 74 5.08 12.96 11.21
N PRO A 75 6.35 13.42 11.28
CA PRO A 75 7.02 13.68 12.56
C PRO A 75 6.34 14.84 13.29
N THR A 76 5.60 14.54 14.35
CA THR A 76 4.90 15.53 15.16
C THR A 76 4.70 15.06 16.60
N THR A 77 4.60 16.00 17.53
CA THR A 77 4.17 15.77 18.90
C THR A 77 2.69 16.08 19.11
N LEU A 78 2.03 16.68 18.11
CA LEU A 78 0.58 16.93 18.18
C LEU A 78 -0.19 15.60 18.17
N PRO A 79 -1.21 15.43 19.03
CA PRO A 79 -1.94 14.18 19.12
C PRO A 79 -2.95 14.04 17.95
N VAL A 80 -2.45 14.02 16.74
CA VAL A 80 -3.22 13.87 15.49
C VAL A 80 -2.73 12.68 14.70
N VAL A 81 -3.64 11.96 14.04
CA VAL A 81 -3.38 10.74 13.29
C VAL A 81 -4.27 10.73 12.05
N ALA A 82 -3.75 10.37 10.89
CA ALA A 82 -4.57 10.17 9.71
C ALA A 82 -5.22 8.77 9.75
N LEU A 83 -6.55 8.74 9.62
CA LEU A 83 -7.29 7.52 9.45
C LEU A 83 -7.59 7.30 7.97
N THR A 84 -7.29 6.12 7.44
CA THR A 84 -7.47 5.86 6.01
C THR A 84 -8.12 4.50 5.75
N PHE A 85 -8.93 4.42 4.69
CA PHE A 85 -9.60 3.20 4.24
C PHE A 85 -9.29 2.95 2.77
N ASP A 86 -9.03 1.69 2.41
CA ASP A 86 -8.64 1.28 1.07
C ASP A 86 -9.70 0.35 0.46
N ASP A 87 -9.65 0.16 -0.87
CA ASP A 87 -10.42 -0.82 -1.65
C ASP A 87 -11.88 -0.45 -1.95
N GLY A 88 -12.47 0.52 -1.28
CA GLY A 88 -13.85 0.97 -1.50
C GLY A 88 -14.10 1.70 -2.82
N PRO A 89 -15.33 2.23 -3.04
CA PRO A 89 -16.48 2.01 -2.17
C PRO A 89 -17.09 0.61 -2.35
N ASP A 90 -17.55 0.01 -1.24
CA ASP A 90 -18.28 -1.26 -1.21
C ASP A 90 -19.68 -1.02 -0.64
N PRO A 91 -20.77 -1.51 -1.30
CA PRO A 91 -22.14 -1.22 -0.89
C PRO A 91 -22.51 -1.68 0.53
N GLU A 92 -21.82 -2.68 1.06
CA GLU A 92 -22.05 -3.18 2.42
C GLU A 92 -21.14 -2.52 3.45
N LEU A 93 -19.86 -2.36 3.10
CA LEU A 93 -18.83 -1.97 4.08
C LEU A 93 -18.72 -0.45 4.22
N THR A 94 -18.70 0.30 3.12
CA THR A 94 -18.50 1.76 3.15
C THR A 94 -19.57 2.50 3.98
N PRO A 95 -20.90 2.20 3.86
CA PRO A 95 -21.90 2.85 4.69
C PRO A 95 -21.68 2.62 6.19
N ARG A 96 -21.30 1.41 6.58
CA ARG A 96 -21.05 1.06 8.00
C ARG A 96 -19.79 1.73 8.54
N VAL A 97 -18.77 1.97 7.69
CA VAL A 97 -17.62 2.79 8.06
C VAL A 97 -18.06 4.23 8.30
N LEU A 98 -18.87 4.80 7.40
CA LEU A 98 -19.39 6.16 7.54
C LEU A 98 -20.21 6.33 8.84
N ASP A 99 -21.06 5.37 9.19
CA ASP A 99 -21.83 5.38 10.44
C ASP A 99 -20.91 5.40 11.68
N ALA A 100 -19.84 4.60 11.67
CA ALA A 100 -18.88 4.58 12.76
C ALA A 100 -18.10 5.88 12.89
N LEU A 101 -17.73 6.49 11.76
CA LEU A 101 -17.05 7.79 11.71
C LEU A 101 -17.96 8.92 12.18
N ALA A 102 -19.21 8.96 11.73
CA ALA A 102 -20.19 9.95 12.14
C ALA A 102 -20.44 9.91 13.66
N THR A 103 -20.57 8.68 14.23
CA THR A 103 -20.75 8.49 15.68
C THR A 103 -19.56 9.01 16.50
N SER A 104 -18.35 8.93 15.96
CA SER A 104 -17.13 9.36 16.66
C SER A 104 -16.69 10.79 16.34
N GLY A 105 -17.29 11.45 15.36
CA GLY A 105 -16.84 12.75 14.84
C GLY A 105 -15.44 12.69 14.16
N ALA A 106 -14.97 11.49 13.80
CA ALA A 106 -13.70 11.30 13.12
C ALA A 106 -13.81 11.61 11.64
N ARG A 107 -12.72 12.16 11.04
CA ARG A 107 -12.58 12.27 9.59
C ARG A 107 -11.54 11.29 9.07
N ALA A 108 -11.67 10.93 7.80
CA ALA A 108 -10.81 9.92 7.19
C ALA A 108 -10.58 10.20 5.71
N THR A 109 -9.55 9.57 5.14
CA THR A 109 -9.26 9.52 3.71
C THR A 109 -9.63 8.15 3.15
N PHE A 110 -10.44 8.12 2.09
CA PHE A 110 -10.86 6.91 1.42
C PHE A 110 -10.10 6.75 0.11
N ASN A 111 -9.15 5.82 0.05
CA ASN A 111 -8.41 5.49 -1.16
C ASN A 111 -9.23 4.50 -1.99
N MET A 112 -9.99 5.04 -2.92
CA MET A 112 -10.98 4.28 -3.66
C MET A 112 -10.40 3.62 -4.90
N MET A 113 -10.89 2.44 -5.24
CA MET A 113 -10.71 1.84 -6.56
C MET A 113 -11.62 2.57 -7.55
N GLY A 114 -11.06 3.05 -8.66
CA GLY A 114 -11.86 3.74 -9.69
C GLY A 114 -12.97 2.86 -10.26
N TRP A 115 -12.74 1.56 -10.40
CA TRP A 115 -13.76 0.58 -10.83
C TRP A 115 -14.99 0.59 -9.90
N ASN A 116 -14.77 0.59 -8.59
CA ASN A 116 -15.84 0.63 -7.61
C ASN A 116 -16.52 2.02 -7.59
N ALA A 117 -15.74 3.09 -7.68
CA ALA A 117 -16.26 4.46 -7.75
C ALA A 117 -17.20 4.67 -8.94
N ALA A 118 -16.84 4.15 -10.13
CA ALA A 118 -17.69 4.22 -11.32
C ALA A 118 -19.00 3.44 -11.16
N ARG A 119 -19.01 2.36 -10.40
CA ARG A 119 -20.20 1.51 -10.18
C ARG A 119 -21.09 2.03 -9.04
N HIS A 120 -20.53 2.75 -8.10
CA HIS A 120 -21.22 3.23 -6.90
C HIS A 120 -20.98 4.74 -6.67
N PRO A 121 -21.28 5.61 -7.67
CA PRO A 121 -21.01 7.06 -7.57
C PRO A 121 -21.74 7.72 -6.41
N GLY A 122 -22.92 7.21 -6.03
CA GLY A 122 -23.66 7.70 -4.87
C GLY A 122 -22.92 7.49 -3.54
N LEU A 123 -22.16 6.38 -3.41
CA LEU A 123 -21.34 6.16 -2.22
C LEU A 123 -20.11 7.07 -2.17
N VAL A 124 -19.48 7.34 -3.34
CA VAL A 124 -18.41 8.32 -3.42
C VAL A 124 -18.89 9.69 -2.99
N ARG A 125 -20.08 10.11 -3.45
CA ARG A 125 -20.71 11.37 -3.04
C ARG A 125 -21.00 11.39 -1.55
N ALA A 126 -21.56 10.31 -0.99
CA ALA A 126 -21.82 10.22 0.45
C ALA A 126 -20.56 10.38 1.32
N VAL A 127 -19.41 9.86 0.86
CA VAL A 127 -18.12 10.05 1.53
C VAL A 127 -17.72 11.53 1.53
N VAL A 128 -17.87 12.21 0.38
CA VAL A 128 -17.55 13.65 0.26
C VAL A 128 -18.51 14.49 1.11
N ASP A 129 -19.82 14.23 1.03
CA ASP A 129 -20.85 14.99 1.74
C ASP A 129 -20.72 14.84 3.26
N ALA A 130 -20.15 13.70 3.74
CA ALA A 130 -19.81 13.48 5.14
C ALA A 130 -18.48 14.17 5.57
N GLY A 131 -17.83 14.94 4.69
CA GLY A 131 -16.62 15.70 4.99
C GLY A 131 -15.33 14.87 5.00
N HIS A 132 -15.34 13.69 4.38
CA HIS A 132 -14.15 12.85 4.24
C HIS A 132 -13.39 13.16 2.95
N GLU A 133 -12.14 12.73 2.89
CA GLU A 133 -11.23 12.97 1.77
C GLU A 133 -11.20 11.76 0.83
N LEU A 134 -11.07 12.01 -0.48
CA LEU A 134 -10.88 10.98 -1.50
C LEU A 134 -9.39 10.82 -1.85
N GLY A 135 -8.95 9.57 -1.97
CA GLY A 135 -7.67 9.15 -2.53
C GLY A 135 -7.87 8.17 -3.69
N ASN A 136 -6.83 8.01 -4.49
CA ASN A 136 -6.80 7.12 -5.65
C ASN A 136 -6.08 5.80 -5.31
N HIS A 137 -6.78 4.67 -5.44
CA HIS A 137 -6.21 3.33 -5.20
C HIS A 137 -6.12 2.52 -6.49
N THR A 138 -5.82 3.18 -7.62
CA THR A 138 -5.80 2.66 -8.98
C THR A 138 -7.19 2.35 -9.55
N TRP A 139 -7.22 1.90 -10.81
CA TRP A 139 -8.46 1.50 -11.47
C TRP A 139 -9.01 0.18 -10.93
N THR A 140 -8.18 -0.90 -10.92
CA THR A 140 -8.62 -2.27 -10.62
C THR A 140 -7.83 -2.95 -9.51
N HIS A 141 -7.15 -2.20 -8.65
CA HIS A 141 -6.27 -2.75 -7.61
C HIS A 141 -5.19 -3.68 -8.20
N LEU A 142 -4.71 -3.38 -9.43
CA LEU A 142 -3.64 -4.15 -10.07
C LEU A 142 -2.35 -3.98 -9.28
N ASP A 143 -1.66 -5.08 -9.00
CA ASP A 143 -0.30 -5.00 -8.43
C ASP A 143 0.63 -4.36 -9.47
N LEU A 144 1.24 -3.24 -9.11
CA LEU A 144 2.07 -2.44 -10.01
C LEU A 144 3.49 -2.99 -10.16
N ALA A 145 3.89 -3.95 -9.30
CA ALA A 145 5.15 -4.63 -9.44
C ALA A 145 5.19 -5.42 -10.76
N GLY A 146 6.24 -5.22 -11.54
CA GLY A 146 6.39 -5.88 -12.85
C GLY A 146 5.44 -5.39 -13.95
N ARG A 147 4.81 -4.22 -13.78
CA ARG A 147 4.00 -3.56 -14.83
C ARG A 147 4.83 -2.52 -15.57
N SER A 148 4.51 -2.33 -16.87
CA SER A 148 5.12 -1.26 -17.65
C SER A 148 4.70 0.12 -17.12
N ALA A 149 5.47 1.16 -17.44
CA ALA A 149 5.14 2.53 -17.07
C ALA A 149 3.79 2.95 -17.65
N SER A 150 3.49 2.57 -18.89
CA SER A 150 2.22 2.88 -19.55
C SER A 150 1.02 2.18 -18.88
N GLN A 151 1.18 0.91 -18.48
CA GLN A 151 0.15 0.19 -17.71
C GLN A 151 -0.09 0.83 -16.35
N THR A 152 1.00 1.18 -15.65
CA THR A 152 0.95 1.84 -14.35
C THR A 152 0.24 3.19 -14.46
N ARG A 153 0.66 4.05 -15.38
CA ARG A 153 0.04 5.35 -15.63
C ARG A 153 -1.45 5.22 -15.95
N ARG A 154 -1.84 4.26 -16.81
CA ARG A 154 -3.25 4.00 -17.17
C ARG A 154 -4.08 3.61 -15.93
N GLN A 155 -3.54 2.79 -15.02
CA GLN A 155 -4.23 2.41 -13.79
C GLN A 155 -4.49 3.62 -12.88
N LEU A 156 -3.52 4.50 -12.74
CA LEU A 156 -3.67 5.71 -11.92
C LEU A 156 -4.64 6.70 -12.58
N ASP A 157 -4.50 6.97 -13.87
CA ASP A 157 -5.31 7.98 -14.57
C ASP A 157 -6.79 7.57 -14.65
N LEU A 158 -7.09 6.32 -14.99
CA LEU A 158 -8.47 5.83 -14.98
C LEU A 158 -9.07 5.87 -13.57
N GLY A 159 -8.31 5.44 -12.55
CA GLY A 159 -8.74 5.53 -11.15
C GLY A 159 -9.11 6.96 -10.78
N ARG A 160 -8.20 7.90 -11.00
CA ARG A 160 -8.40 9.32 -10.74
C ARG A 160 -9.66 9.88 -11.41
N ARG A 161 -9.79 9.66 -12.73
CA ARG A 161 -10.93 10.20 -13.50
C ARG A 161 -12.28 9.71 -12.99
N MET A 162 -12.37 8.43 -12.67
CA MET A 162 -13.66 7.87 -12.20
C MET A 162 -14.01 8.34 -10.79
N ILE A 163 -13.03 8.47 -9.91
CA ILE A 163 -13.22 9.01 -8.57
C ILE A 163 -13.61 10.49 -8.64
N GLU A 164 -12.90 11.28 -9.43
CA GLU A 164 -13.19 12.70 -9.65
C GLU A 164 -14.59 12.91 -10.25
N ALA A 165 -14.96 12.13 -11.28
CA ALA A 165 -16.29 12.19 -11.89
C ALA A 165 -17.41 11.83 -10.90
N ALA A 166 -17.20 10.84 -10.04
CA ALA A 166 -18.19 10.42 -9.05
C ALA A 166 -18.28 11.38 -7.85
N GLY A 167 -17.15 11.87 -7.34
CA GLY A 167 -17.06 12.68 -6.14
C GLY A 167 -17.18 14.20 -6.40
N GLY A 168 -16.90 14.67 -7.62
CA GLY A 168 -16.83 16.10 -7.95
C GLY A 168 -15.58 16.80 -7.41
N VAL A 169 -14.66 16.06 -6.81
CA VAL A 169 -13.40 16.57 -6.26
C VAL A 169 -12.23 15.72 -6.74
N ARG A 170 -11.12 16.37 -7.06
CA ARG A 170 -9.92 15.69 -7.51
C ARG A 170 -9.20 15.09 -6.31
N PRO A 171 -8.88 13.76 -6.31
CA PRO A 171 -8.11 13.15 -5.24
C PRO A 171 -6.67 13.68 -5.25
N ARG A 172 -6.19 14.12 -4.09
CA ARG A 172 -4.80 14.56 -3.90
C ARG A 172 -3.86 13.35 -3.80
N TRP A 173 -4.29 12.32 -3.10
CA TRP A 173 -3.46 11.18 -2.72
C TRP A 173 -3.59 10.03 -3.71
N PHE A 174 -2.46 9.37 -3.95
CA PHE A 174 -2.40 8.06 -4.58
C PHE A 174 -1.82 7.05 -3.59
N ARG A 175 -2.51 5.94 -3.39
CA ARG A 175 -1.98 4.81 -2.63
C ARG A 175 -1.78 3.61 -3.55
N PRO A 176 -0.52 3.09 -3.69
CA PRO A 176 -0.29 1.90 -4.50
C PRO A 176 -0.90 0.66 -3.83
N PRO A 177 -1.57 -0.22 -4.60
CA PRO A 177 -2.03 -1.51 -4.10
C PRO A 177 -0.92 -2.27 -3.38
N ARG A 178 -1.23 -2.81 -2.19
CA ARG A 178 -0.30 -3.53 -1.31
C ARG A 178 0.91 -2.71 -0.82
N GLY A 179 0.93 -1.41 -1.04
CA GLY A 179 2.09 -0.58 -0.75
C GLY A 179 3.26 -0.77 -1.73
N ASN A 180 3.07 -1.49 -2.85
CA ASN A 180 4.11 -1.73 -3.85
C ASN A 180 4.37 -0.47 -4.69
N LEU A 181 5.23 0.40 -4.16
CA LEU A 181 5.63 1.64 -4.82
C LEU A 181 6.81 1.37 -5.75
N THR A 182 6.57 1.47 -7.04
CA THR A 182 7.60 1.34 -8.09
C THR A 182 8.03 2.71 -8.61
N GLY A 183 9.20 2.80 -9.25
CA GLY A 183 9.63 4.05 -9.91
C GLY A 183 8.60 4.55 -10.92
N ALA A 184 8.02 3.65 -11.72
CA ALA A 184 6.94 3.99 -12.66
C ALA A 184 5.70 4.56 -11.96
N ALA A 185 5.36 4.06 -10.76
CA ALA A 185 4.24 4.57 -9.98
C ALA A 185 4.51 5.97 -9.42
N VAL A 186 5.75 6.25 -8.99
CA VAL A 186 6.16 7.59 -8.53
C VAL A 186 6.08 8.59 -9.69
N CYS A 187 6.63 8.25 -10.86
CA CYS A 187 6.57 9.10 -12.03
C CYS A 187 5.13 9.38 -12.46
N ALA A 188 4.30 8.33 -12.58
CA ALA A 188 2.89 8.48 -12.96
C ALA A 188 2.09 9.30 -11.93
N ALA A 189 2.35 9.15 -10.64
CA ALA A 189 1.74 9.95 -9.60
C ALA A 189 2.12 11.43 -9.74
N ALA A 190 3.40 11.72 -9.96
CA ALA A 190 3.90 13.08 -10.19
C ALA A 190 3.26 13.74 -11.41
N GLU A 191 3.24 13.06 -12.58
CA GLU A 191 2.60 13.54 -13.80
C GLU A 191 1.11 13.85 -13.61
N LEU A 192 0.43 13.04 -12.82
CA LEU A 192 -0.99 13.19 -12.54
C LEU A 192 -1.28 14.13 -11.35
N GLY A 193 -0.27 14.75 -10.76
CA GLY A 193 -0.41 15.69 -9.64
C GLY A 193 -0.89 15.06 -8.34
N HIS A 194 -0.57 13.79 -8.10
CA HIS A 194 -0.82 13.10 -6.83
C HIS A 194 0.40 13.14 -5.93
N ASP A 195 0.21 13.32 -4.64
CA ASP A 195 1.16 12.88 -3.60
C ASP A 195 0.95 11.38 -3.32
N VAL A 196 2.00 10.65 -2.93
CA VAL A 196 1.90 9.23 -2.56
C VAL A 196 1.62 9.09 -1.07
N LEU A 197 0.60 8.31 -0.72
CA LEU A 197 0.21 8.01 0.66
C LEU A 197 0.39 6.52 0.95
N LEU A 198 1.30 6.17 1.84
CA LEU A 198 1.43 4.84 2.43
C LEU A 198 0.77 4.83 3.82
N TRP A 199 1.22 3.97 4.72
CA TRP A 199 0.79 3.88 6.11
C TRP A 199 1.94 3.47 7.01
N SER A 200 1.90 3.88 8.26
CA SER A 200 2.82 3.42 9.31
C SER A 200 2.20 2.31 10.17
N ILE A 201 0.87 2.32 10.30
CA ILE A 201 0.13 1.36 11.14
C ILE A 201 -0.91 0.65 10.28
N ALA A 202 -0.85 -0.69 10.26
CA ALA A 202 -1.87 -1.55 9.67
C ALA A 202 -2.81 -2.10 10.77
N ARG A 203 -3.86 -2.82 10.33
CA ARG A 203 -4.87 -3.41 11.22
C ARG A 203 -4.35 -4.34 12.33
N GLY A 204 -3.11 -4.81 12.22
CA GLY A 204 -2.45 -5.69 13.18
C GLY A 204 -2.62 -7.17 12.86
N PRO A 205 -3.36 -7.98 13.64
CA PRO A 205 -3.24 -9.44 13.63
C PRO A 205 -3.33 -10.09 12.25
N ALA A 206 -2.48 -11.09 12.02
CA ALA A 206 -2.50 -11.89 10.79
C ALA A 206 -3.83 -12.66 10.65
N GLY A 207 -4.14 -13.13 9.44
CA GLY A 207 -5.37 -13.85 9.15
C GLY A 207 -6.62 -13.00 9.33
N VAL A 208 -7.74 -13.63 9.72
CA VAL A 208 -9.00 -12.92 9.98
C VAL A 208 -8.93 -12.16 11.31
N GLY A 209 -8.42 -12.77 12.35
CA GLY A 209 -8.32 -12.17 13.68
C GLY A 209 -9.69 -12.03 14.38
N THR A 210 -9.73 -11.22 15.45
CA THR A 210 -10.95 -10.85 16.16
C THR A 210 -11.08 -9.34 16.30
N PRO A 211 -12.30 -8.78 16.44
CA PRO A 211 -12.50 -7.35 16.65
C PRO A 211 -11.73 -6.81 17.86
N ALA A 212 -11.73 -7.57 18.96
CA ALA A 212 -11.00 -7.18 20.18
C ALA A 212 -9.48 -7.11 19.94
N ALA A 213 -8.92 -8.08 19.21
CA ALA A 213 -7.48 -8.09 18.91
C ALA A 213 -7.08 -6.90 18.03
N VAL A 214 -7.89 -6.56 17.02
CA VAL A 214 -7.66 -5.40 16.15
C VAL A 214 -7.77 -4.10 16.96
N ALA A 215 -8.82 -3.92 17.75
CA ALA A 215 -9.01 -2.73 18.58
C ALA A 215 -7.88 -2.57 19.61
N ASN A 216 -7.45 -3.66 20.25
CA ASN A 216 -6.34 -3.65 21.21
C ASN A 216 -5.01 -3.29 20.54
N HIS A 217 -4.74 -3.85 19.34
CA HIS A 217 -3.55 -3.51 18.58
C HIS A 217 -3.50 -2.02 18.26
N LEU A 218 -4.52 -1.49 17.58
CA LEU A 218 -4.57 -0.07 17.20
C LEU A 218 -4.46 0.85 18.42
N SER A 219 -5.19 0.54 19.51
CA SER A 219 -5.15 1.35 20.73
C SER A 219 -3.77 1.39 21.39
N ARG A 220 -2.94 0.37 21.20
CA ARG A 220 -1.62 0.27 21.82
C ARG A 220 -0.52 0.89 20.98
N VAL A 221 -0.53 0.68 19.63
CA VAL A 221 0.59 1.04 18.77
C VAL A 221 0.48 2.41 18.14
N VAL A 222 -0.73 2.92 17.95
CA VAL A 222 -0.94 4.21 17.28
C VAL A 222 -0.44 5.35 18.14
N GLY A 223 0.37 6.23 17.56
CA GLY A 223 0.94 7.45 18.15
C GLY A 223 0.77 8.69 17.28
N PRO A 224 1.17 9.87 17.78
CA PRO A 224 1.12 11.09 17.01
C PRO A 224 1.80 10.99 15.64
N GLY A 225 1.15 11.51 14.61
CA GLY A 225 1.69 11.54 13.24
C GLY A 225 1.55 10.25 12.45
N ASP A 226 0.99 9.18 13.02
CA ASP A 226 0.78 7.94 12.29
C ASP A 226 -0.30 8.08 11.21
N VAL A 227 -0.14 7.26 10.16
CA VAL A 227 -1.16 7.00 9.15
C VAL A 227 -1.66 5.57 9.33
N ILE A 228 -2.94 5.43 9.68
CA ILE A 228 -3.58 4.12 9.90
C ILE A 228 -4.19 3.65 8.58
N GLY A 229 -3.78 2.47 8.09
CA GLY A 229 -4.34 1.79 6.92
C GLY A 229 -5.34 0.69 7.31
N LEU A 230 -6.62 0.94 7.08
CA LEU A 230 -7.73 -0.01 7.18
C LEU A 230 -8.41 -0.17 5.81
N HIS A 231 -9.58 -0.78 5.77
CA HIS A 231 -10.23 -1.04 4.49
C HIS A 231 -11.76 -0.97 4.62
N ASP A 232 -12.39 -0.41 3.58
CA ASP A 232 -13.84 -0.38 3.38
C ASP A 232 -14.27 -1.12 2.09
N GLY A 233 -13.38 -1.98 1.55
CA GLY A 233 -13.64 -2.80 0.39
C GLY A 233 -12.80 -4.08 0.38
N ILE A 234 -12.94 -4.89 -0.68
CA ILE A 234 -12.29 -6.20 -0.81
C ILE A 234 -11.22 -6.28 -1.93
N GLY A 235 -10.83 -5.12 -2.46
CA GLY A 235 -9.76 -5.02 -3.45
C GLY A 235 -9.98 -5.96 -4.64
N ARG A 236 -8.99 -6.80 -4.95
CA ARG A 236 -9.10 -7.78 -6.04
C ARG A 236 -10.24 -8.78 -5.89
N GLY A 237 -10.75 -9.01 -4.68
CA GLY A 237 -11.92 -9.86 -4.44
C GLY A 237 -13.18 -9.36 -5.15
N THR A 238 -13.23 -8.07 -5.52
CA THR A 238 -14.36 -7.48 -6.27
C THR A 238 -14.60 -8.16 -7.61
N PHE A 239 -13.57 -8.73 -8.25
CA PHE A 239 -13.64 -9.33 -9.57
C PHE A 239 -14.02 -10.81 -9.57
N ASP A 240 -14.07 -11.44 -8.39
CA ASP A 240 -14.55 -12.79 -8.15
C ASP A 240 -15.22 -12.84 -6.78
N ALA A 241 -16.42 -12.26 -6.70
CA ALA A 241 -17.12 -12.02 -5.44
C ALA A 241 -17.43 -13.30 -4.65
N ASP A 242 -17.61 -14.41 -5.34
CA ASP A 242 -17.91 -15.73 -4.73
C ASP A 242 -16.64 -16.56 -4.50
N GLY A 243 -15.50 -16.08 -4.92
CA GLY A 243 -14.21 -16.76 -4.80
C GLY A 243 -13.71 -16.85 -3.35
N SER A 244 -12.78 -17.77 -3.12
CA SER A 244 -12.18 -17.96 -1.80
C SER A 244 -11.46 -16.71 -1.29
N LEU A 245 -10.80 -15.96 -2.20
CA LEU A 245 -10.13 -14.72 -1.88
C LEU A 245 -11.14 -13.66 -1.39
N ALA A 246 -12.24 -13.47 -2.11
CA ALA A 246 -13.27 -12.50 -1.73
C ALA A 246 -13.87 -12.82 -0.36
N ARG A 247 -14.24 -14.09 -0.12
CA ARG A 247 -14.73 -14.55 1.19
C ARG A 247 -13.72 -14.28 2.31
N HIS A 248 -12.45 -14.60 2.09
CA HIS A 248 -11.40 -14.36 3.08
C HIS A 248 -11.24 -12.85 3.36
N LEU A 249 -11.15 -12.03 2.33
CA LEU A 249 -11.02 -10.58 2.47
C LEU A 249 -12.25 -9.98 3.16
N ARG A 250 -13.46 -10.37 2.77
CA ARG A 250 -14.71 -9.91 3.40
C ARG A 250 -14.75 -10.25 4.89
N ALA A 251 -14.37 -11.47 5.27
CA ALA A 251 -14.30 -11.85 6.68
C ALA A 251 -13.33 -10.94 7.47
N ARG A 252 -12.17 -10.60 6.89
CA ARG A 252 -11.22 -9.67 7.51
C ARG A 252 -11.79 -8.26 7.63
N ARG A 253 -12.47 -7.74 6.60
CA ARG A 253 -13.09 -6.40 6.62
C ARG A 253 -14.21 -6.30 7.65
N LEU A 254 -15.04 -7.34 7.77
CA LEU A 254 -16.07 -7.40 8.82
C LEU A 254 -15.47 -7.34 10.23
N VAL A 255 -14.34 -7.98 10.46
CA VAL A 255 -13.60 -7.88 11.74
C VAL A 255 -13.03 -6.48 11.95
N GLU A 256 -12.45 -5.85 10.93
CA GLU A 256 -11.96 -4.46 11.00
C GLU A 256 -13.11 -3.51 11.36
N LEU A 257 -14.22 -3.64 10.65
CA LEU A 257 -15.41 -2.84 10.85
C LEU A 257 -16.01 -3.01 12.27
N ALA A 258 -16.11 -4.24 12.76
CA ALA A 258 -16.57 -4.51 14.12
C ALA A 258 -15.62 -3.98 15.21
N ALA A 259 -14.33 -3.87 14.91
CA ALA A 259 -13.34 -3.29 15.82
C ALA A 259 -13.38 -1.75 15.86
N LEU A 260 -13.81 -1.13 14.75
CA LEU A 260 -13.64 0.31 14.50
C LEU A 260 -14.24 1.18 15.63
N PRO A 261 -15.50 1.04 16.07
CA PRO A 261 -16.06 1.89 17.11
C PRO A 261 -15.26 1.85 18.42
N THR A 262 -14.75 0.67 18.79
CA THR A 262 -13.95 0.53 20.01
C THR A 262 -12.55 1.13 19.84
N ALA A 263 -11.91 0.94 18.69
CA ALA A 263 -10.61 1.53 18.39
C ALA A 263 -10.68 3.07 18.40
N LEU A 264 -11.69 3.65 17.73
CA LEU A 264 -11.89 5.10 17.69
C LEU A 264 -12.07 5.70 19.07
N ARG A 265 -13.00 5.16 19.87
CA ARG A 265 -13.23 5.61 21.26
C ARG A 265 -11.95 5.58 22.10
N ARG A 266 -11.17 4.50 22.01
CA ARG A 266 -9.94 4.36 22.80
C ARG A 266 -8.85 5.30 22.37
N LEU A 267 -8.70 5.58 21.07
CA LEU A 267 -7.74 6.56 20.55
C LEU A 267 -8.14 7.95 21.01
N GLN A 268 -9.42 8.31 20.92
CA GLN A 268 -9.95 9.58 21.39
C GLN A 268 -9.81 9.77 22.90
N ALA A 269 -10.02 8.70 23.70
CA ALA A 269 -9.79 8.72 25.15
C ALA A 269 -8.31 8.98 25.53
N ARG A 270 -7.37 8.71 24.59
CA ARG A 270 -5.95 9.10 24.71
C ARG A 270 -5.67 10.54 24.22
N GLY A 271 -6.72 11.29 23.86
CA GLY A 271 -6.61 12.64 23.33
C GLY A 271 -6.24 12.70 21.84
N ILE A 272 -6.18 11.58 21.12
CA ILE A 272 -5.80 11.54 19.70
C ILE A 272 -6.98 11.99 18.84
N ARG A 273 -6.74 12.98 17.98
CA ARG A 273 -7.68 13.42 16.95
C ARG A 273 -7.46 12.60 15.67
N LEU A 274 -8.55 12.11 15.11
CA LEU A 274 -8.57 11.32 13.88
C LEU A 274 -9.01 12.22 12.72
N VAL A 275 -8.11 12.42 11.77
CA VAL A 275 -8.22 13.42 10.71
C VAL A 275 -7.96 12.79 9.34
N THR A 276 -8.15 13.56 8.26
CA THR A 276 -7.75 13.16 6.90
C THR A 276 -6.22 13.19 6.73
N ALA A 277 -5.72 12.56 5.69
CA ALA A 277 -4.29 12.58 5.36
C ALA A 277 -3.82 14.02 5.06
N SER A 278 -4.62 14.80 4.33
CA SER A 278 -4.29 16.20 4.06
C SER A 278 -4.24 17.04 5.33
N GLU A 279 -5.21 16.89 6.23
CA GLU A 279 -5.20 17.58 7.51
C GLU A 279 -3.99 17.24 8.38
N LEU A 280 -3.58 15.97 8.39
CA LEU A 280 -2.37 15.57 9.11
C LEU A 280 -1.11 16.24 8.54
N VAL A 281 -0.97 16.26 7.22
CA VAL A 281 0.21 16.80 6.54
C VAL A 281 0.22 18.33 6.58
N ASP A 282 -0.92 18.96 6.34
CA ASP A 282 -1.02 20.42 6.20
C ASP A 282 -0.97 21.12 7.58
N ALA A 283 -1.35 20.43 8.67
CA ALA A 283 -1.21 20.96 10.04
C ALA A 283 0.25 21.23 10.45
N LEU A 284 1.22 20.68 9.71
CA LEU A 284 2.65 20.73 10.08
C LEU A 284 3.52 21.46 9.06
N VAL A 285 2.97 21.77 7.89
CA VAL A 285 3.65 22.65 6.92
C VAL A 285 3.26 24.08 7.29
N PRO A 286 4.19 24.94 7.76
CA PRO A 286 3.90 26.35 7.86
C PRO A 286 3.42 26.82 6.49
N ILE A 287 2.27 27.43 6.42
CA ILE A 287 1.82 28.14 5.22
C ILE A 287 2.93 29.11 4.89
N ARG A 288 3.76 28.79 3.88
CA ARG A 288 4.70 29.79 3.35
C ARG A 288 3.82 30.89 2.74
N ALA A 289 3.77 32.00 3.48
CA ALA A 289 3.17 33.22 3.02
C ALA A 289 3.90 33.75 1.78
#